data_b9d327f923bb1470886358ed4140997c
#
_entry.id   b9d327f923bb1470886358ed4140997c
#
_cell.length_a   1.000
_cell.length_b   1.000
_cell.length_c   1.000
_cell.angle_alpha   90.00
_cell.angle_beta   90.00
_cell.angle_gamma   90.00
#
_symmetry.space_group_name_H-M   'P 1'
#
loop_
_entity.id
_entity.type
_entity.pdbx_description
1 polymer ?
#
loop_
_entity_poly.entity_id
_entity_poly.type
_entity_poly.pdbx_seq_one_letter_code
_entity_poly.pdbx_strand_id
1 'polypeptide(L)'
;MNAFKKRIFLSGLCLLVIVGGGFIAARPDLYFSIKKNFTIFSEVFRTVSVDYVDEVDPGELIHTAINAMLGTLDPYTVLIDERENQELDIIATSKYAGVGLEVGARGGKVVVIAPIEGYSASRKGVKAGDVLLTVNGQKVDNLSLDEIQNQLQGEPNTDVTLVVKRYGIEQPILFNLKRQEIVVHNVTYSGFVDPDSTIGYILIRQFGQNTSKEVEKALLRLKKNGHLRGLILDLRNNPGGLLSEAVGTVDLFEPPGREVVSTKGRNPENNSTYYTSAPAVFPNGGMAVLLNNGSASASEIVAGALQDLDRAVIIGQRSFGKGLVQIVKPLAYNTALKLTTAKYYTPSGRCIQAINYTHDQDYGAERVPDSLRKAYETHNGRTVFGGMGIEPDILIKPEKLGLLQIALLQQSQYFFFASRYTADHPKFVSQSVSDSLFSAFKEYLNAEHFHYQIPAQRYLSKLKTRLISTDSIQAMRPINTLDSLLVRYKEHAFAREAPEIREELYLEILSRYYGQKGKIRAELATDPDVQSAVKVLDNHEKYDRILAVKN
;
A
#
# COMPACT_ATOMS: atom_id res chain seq x y z
N MET A 1 -29.49 -43.89 48.01
CA MET A 1 -29.55 -43.42 46.62
C MET A 1 -30.02 -44.57 45.75
N ASN A 2 -31.25 -44.52 45.26
CA ASN A 2 -31.94 -45.66 44.64
C ASN A 2 -31.25 -46.13 43.36
N ALA A 3 -31.22 -47.45 43.17
CA ALA A 3 -30.64 -48.12 41.99
C ALA A 3 -31.09 -47.50 40.63
N PHE A 4 -32.28 -46.93 40.61
CA PHE A 4 -32.85 -46.22 39.47
C PHE A 4 -32.09 -44.90 39.13
N LYS A 5 -31.70 -44.12 40.15
CA LYS A 5 -30.91 -42.88 39.95
C LYS A 5 -29.46 -43.19 39.49
N LYS A 6 -28.89 -44.32 39.93
CA LYS A 6 -27.57 -44.79 39.50
C LYS A 6 -27.56 -45.22 38.01
N ARG A 7 -28.66 -45.85 37.55
CA ARG A 7 -28.81 -46.24 36.13
C ARG A 7 -28.99 -45.03 35.22
N ILE A 8 -29.78 -44.01 35.63
CA ILE A 8 -29.93 -42.78 34.86
C ILE A 8 -28.61 -42.01 34.79
N PHE A 9 -27.83 -41.98 35.89
CA PHE A 9 -26.52 -41.31 35.91
C PHE A 9 -25.47 -42.03 35.04
N LEU A 10 -25.45 -43.36 35.05
CA LEU A 10 -24.59 -44.14 34.17
C LEU A 10 -24.98 -44.03 32.70
N SER A 11 -26.28 -44.00 32.38
CA SER A 11 -26.79 -43.80 31.01
C SER A 11 -26.49 -42.40 30.49
N GLY A 12 -26.59 -41.37 31.35
CA GLY A 12 -26.22 -39.99 31.01
C GLY A 12 -24.71 -39.82 30.79
N LEU A 13 -23.89 -40.50 31.59
CA LEU A 13 -22.43 -40.51 31.43
C LEU A 13 -21.98 -41.24 30.16
N CYS A 14 -22.61 -42.38 29.83
CA CYS A 14 -22.37 -43.10 28.57
C CYS A 14 -22.81 -42.29 27.35
N LEU A 15 -23.93 -41.55 27.42
CA LEU A 15 -24.39 -40.67 26.35
C LEU A 15 -23.45 -39.47 26.14
N LEU A 16 -22.93 -38.89 27.21
CA LEU A 16 -21.94 -37.81 27.19
C LEU A 16 -20.61 -38.28 26.61
N VAL A 17 -20.16 -39.50 26.91
CA VAL A 17 -18.96 -40.09 26.34
C VAL A 17 -19.15 -40.44 24.86
N ILE A 18 -20.34 -40.87 24.45
CA ILE A 18 -20.65 -41.18 23.05
C ILE A 18 -20.78 -39.89 22.24
N VAL A 19 -21.41 -38.82 22.78
CA VAL A 19 -21.52 -37.54 22.12
C VAL A 19 -20.15 -36.83 22.09
N GLY A 20 -19.37 -36.86 23.17
CA GLY A 20 -18.00 -36.33 23.22
C GLY A 20 -17.03 -37.11 22.35
N GLY A 21 -17.13 -38.43 22.30
CA GLY A 21 -16.34 -39.30 21.43
C GLY A 21 -16.71 -39.20 19.95
N GLY A 22 -17.98 -38.96 19.64
CA GLY A 22 -18.43 -38.77 18.26
C GLY A 22 -17.92 -37.53 17.58
N PHE A 23 -17.68 -36.44 18.33
CA PHE A 23 -17.06 -35.22 17.77
C PHE A 23 -15.55 -35.35 17.50
N ILE A 24 -14.86 -36.26 18.23
CA ILE A 24 -13.43 -36.52 18.02
C ILE A 24 -13.21 -37.54 16.86
N ALA A 25 -14.21 -38.33 16.50
CA ALA A 25 -14.12 -39.37 15.48
C ALA A 25 -14.24 -38.86 14.02
N ALA A 26 -14.40 -37.55 13.79
CA ALA A 26 -14.77 -37.03 12.46
C ALA A 26 -13.62 -37.01 11.41
N ARG A 27 -12.32 -37.19 11.77
CA ARG A 27 -11.20 -37.27 10.81
C ARG A 27 -9.97 -38.01 11.34
N PRO A 28 -10.07 -39.32 11.62
CA PRO A 28 -8.91 -40.11 12.14
C PRO A 28 -7.73 -40.10 11.16
N ASP A 29 -7.97 -40.12 9.86
CA ASP A 29 -6.93 -40.09 8.81
C ASP A 29 -6.12 -38.81 8.79
N LEU A 30 -6.74 -37.65 9.07
CA LEU A 30 -6.05 -36.37 9.11
C LEU A 30 -5.08 -36.29 10.30
N TYR A 31 -5.52 -36.70 11.49
CA TYR A 31 -4.67 -36.71 12.70
C TYR A 31 -3.50 -37.69 12.58
N PHE A 32 -3.74 -38.87 12.04
CA PHE A 32 -2.69 -39.84 11.77
C PHE A 32 -1.68 -39.28 10.75
N SER A 33 -2.15 -38.68 9.66
CA SER A 33 -1.30 -38.08 8.66
C SER A 33 -0.45 -36.94 9.23
N ILE A 34 -1.04 -36.04 10.03
CA ILE A 34 -0.32 -34.95 10.70
C ILE A 34 0.77 -35.52 11.60
N LYS A 35 0.44 -36.47 12.50
CA LYS A 35 1.39 -37.07 13.43
C LYS A 35 2.54 -37.76 12.71
N LYS A 36 2.26 -38.57 11.70
CA LYS A 36 3.27 -39.30 10.90
C LYS A 36 4.23 -38.34 10.24
N ASN A 37 3.69 -37.33 9.52
CA ASN A 37 4.53 -36.40 8.77
C ASN A 37 5.32 -35.48 9.68
N PHE A 38 4.76 -35.08 10.83
CA PHE A 38 5.49 -34.29 11.83
C PHE A 38 6.64 -35.06 12.45
N THR A 39 6.46 -36.36 12.73
CA THR A 39 7.54 -37.22 13.24
C THR A 39 8.68 -37.33 12.22
N ILE A 40 8.36 -37.61 10.94
CA ILE A 40 9.36 -37.67 9.86
C ILE A 40 10.09 -36.32 9.73
N PHE A 41 9.36 -35.21 9.70
CA PHE A 41 9.94 -33.86 9.61
C PHE A 41 10.91 -33.59 10.77
N SER A 42 10.51 -33.91 12.00
CA SER A 42 11.32 -33.69 13.20
C SER A 42 12.61 -34.55 13.19
N GLU A 43 12.55 -35.80 12.70
CA GLU A 43 13.73 -36.68 12.56
C GLU A 43 14.68 -36.11 11.48
N VAL A 44 14.16 -35.71 10.33
CA VAL A 44 14.98 -35.10 9.25
C VAL A 44 15.65 -33.81 9.75
N PHE A 45 14.88 -32.91 10.37
CA PHE A 45 15.38 -31.67 10.91
C PHE A 45 16.51 -31.89 11.92
N ARG A 46 16.31 -32.81 12.90
CA ARG A 46 17.33 -33.14 13.87
C ARG A 46 18.58 -33.74 13.22
N THR A 47 18.40 -34.66 12.29
CA THR A 47 19.54 -35.36 11.62
C THR A 47 20.35 -34.36 10.81
N VAL A 48 19.70 -33.49 10.02
CA VAL A 48 20.40 -32.46 9.25
C VAL A 48 21.14 -31.47 10.16
N SER A 49 20.50 -31.02 11.25
CA SER A 49 21.12 -30.07 12.18
C SER A 49 22.34 -30.63 12.93
N VAL A 50 22.45 -31.98 13.08
CA VAL A 50 23.51 -32.60 13.86
C VAL A 50 24.58 -33.26 12.98
N ASP A 51 24.16 -33.88 11.87
CA ASP A 51 25.01 -34.81 11.12
C ASP A 51 25.43 -34.25 9.73
N TYR A 52 24.95 -33.03 9.32
CA TYR A 52 25.34 -32.45 8.03
C TYR A 52 26.83 -32.08 8.04
N VAL A 53 27.49 -32.19 6.88
CA VAL A 53 28.94 -32.02 6.72
C VAL A 53 29.45 -30.63 7.15
N ASP A 54 28.67 -29.59 6.94
CA ASP A 54 28.98 -28.23 7.36
C ASP A 54 28.04 -27.80 8.49
N GLU A 55 28.46 -26.82 9.30
CA GLU A 55 27.62 -26.26 10.35
C GLU A 55 26.41 -25.54 9.73
N VAL A 56 25.22 -25.83 10.20
CA VAL A 56 23.95 -25.23 9.75
C VAL A 56 23.23 -24.56 10.91
N ASP A 57 22.60 -23.42 10.65
CA ASP A 57 21.74 -22.75 11.63
C ASP A 57 20.35 -23.43 11.66
N PRO A 58 19.97 -24.07 12.78
CA PRO A 58 18.65 -24.68 12.90
C PRO A 58 17.48 -23.69 12.77
N GLY A 59 17.71 -22.41 13.16
CA GLY A 59 16.72 -21.35 13.02
C GLY A 59 16.44 -21.03 11.54
N GLU A 60 17.47 -20.83 10.73
CA GLU A 60 17.32 -20.60 9.28
C GLU A 60 16.66 -21.80 8.57
N LEU A 61 17.04 -23.02 8.94
CA LEU A 61 16.42 -24.22 8.37
C LEU A 61 14.93 -24.30 8.63
N ILE A 62 14.49 -24.08 9.88
CA ILE A 62 13.07 -24.16 10.23
C ILE A 62 12.27 -23.00 9.61
N HIS A 63 12.82 -21.78 9.59
CA HIS A 63 12.18 -20.64 8.92
C HIS A 63 12.00 -20.89 7.41
N THR A 64 13.03 -21.42 6.75
CA THR A 64 12.96 -21.79 5.32
C THR A 64 11.87 -22.85 5.08
N ALA A 65 11.79 -23.87 5.92
CA ALA A 65 10.79 -24.94 5.80
C ALA A 65 9.36 -24.40 6.00
N ILE A 66 9.15 -23.54 7.00
CA ILE A 66 7.85 -22.89 7.26
C ILE A 66 7.45 -22.02 6.08
N ASN A 67 8.34 -21.15 5.62
CA ASN A 67 8.06 -20.26 4.50
C ASN A 67 7.77 -21.01 3.20
N ALA A 68 8.52 -22.10 2.92
CA ALA A 68 8.24 -22.96 1.78
C ALA A 68 6.85 -23.61 1.87
N MET A 69 6.48 -24.12 3.07
CA MET A 69 5.15 -24.70 3.32
C MET A 69 4.04 -23.66 3.12
N LEU A 70 4.17 -22.47 3.71
CA LEU A 70 3.16 -21.42 3.62
C LEU A 70 3.05 -20.87 2.19
N GLY A 71 4.16 -20.73 1.48
CA GLY A 71 4.22 -20.28 0.09
C GLY A 71 3.49 -21.18 -0.91
N THR A 72 3.18 -22.45 -0.52
CA THR A 72 2.32 -23.33 -1.34
C THR A 72 0.83 -22.98 -1.27
N LEU A 73 0.42 -22.10 -0.36
CA LEU A 73 -0.98 -21.74 -0.14
C LEU A 73 -1.35 -20.46 -0.91
N ASP A 74 -0.77 -19.36 -0.52
CA ASP A 74 -0.93 -18.03 -1.14
C ASP A 74 0.17 -17.08 -0.60
N PRO A 75 0.43 -15.92 -1.23
CA PRO A 75 1.49 -15.00 -0.80
C PRO A 75 1.14 -14.18 0.45
N TYR A 76 -0.08 -14.30 0.99
CA TYR A 76 -0.54 -13.55 2.16
C TYR A 76 -0.52 -14.37 3.44
N THR A 77 -0.43 -15.70 3.31
CA THR A 77 -0.28 -16.62 4.43
C THR A 77 1.18 -16.73 4.80
N VAL A 78 1.59 -16.01 5.85
CA VAL A 78 2.99 -15.85 6.25
C VAL A 78 3.16 -16.06 7.76
N LEU A 79 4.33 -16.56 8.15
CA LEU A 79 4.81 -16.50 9.53
C LEU A 79 5.31 -15.07 9.78
N ILE A 80 4.87 -14.48 10.86
CA ILE A 80 5.26 -13.14 11.31
C ILE A 80 6.21 -13.34 12.46
N ASP A 81 7.41 -12.84 12.33
CA ASP A 81 8.41 -12.85 13.39
C ASP A 81 8.15 -11.77 14.45
N GLU A 82 8.99 -11.74 15.49
CA GLU A 82 8.85 -10.76 16.58
C GLU A 82 8.95 -9.30 16.11
N ARG A 83 9.67 -9.04 15.00
CA ARG A 83 9.89 -7.70 14.45
C ARG A 83 8.71 -7.24 13.60
N GLU A 84 8.23 -8.11 12.73
CA GLU A 84 7.07 -7.86 11.88
C GLU A 84 5.77 -7.66 12.67
N ASN A 85 5.69 -8.21 13.90
CA ASN A 85 4.59 -7.96 14.81
C ASN A 85 4.42 -6.48 15.17
N GLN A 86 5.51 -5.70 15.23
CA GLN A 86 5.43 -4.26 15.51
C GLN A 86 4.73 -3.48 14.39
N GLU A 87 4.92 -3.86 13.13
CA GLU A 87 4.22 -3.23 12.01
C GLU A 87 2.72 -3.52 12.06
N LEU A 88 2.33 -4.75 12.40
CA LEU A 88 0.92 -5.09 12.59
C LEU A 88 0.28 -4.32 13.73
N ASP A 89 1.02 -4.11 14.83
CA ASP A 89 0.56 -3.32 15.95
C ASP A 89 0.33 -1.85 15.57
N ILE A 90 1.17 -1.29 14.70
CA ILE A 90 0.97 0.06 14.17
C ILE A 90 -0.32 0.15 13.34
N ILE A 91 -0.60 -0.84 12.49
CA ILE A 91 -1.86 -0.89 11.73
C ILE A 91 -3.05 -1.05 12.68
N ALA A 92 -2.93 -1.94 13.68
CA ALA A 92 -3.99 -2.22 14.63
C ALA A 92 -4.26 -1.08 15.61
N THR A 93 -3.25 -0.27 15.95
CA THR A 93 -3.36 0.80 16.95
C THR A 93 -3.29 2.20 16.35
N SER A 94 -2.79 2.35 15.12
CA SER A 94 -2.40 3.62 14.48
C SER A 94 -1.45 4.46 15.35
N LYS A 95 -0.58 3.80 16.12
CA LYS A 95 0.36 4.43 17.03
C LYS A 95 1.69 3.68 17.06
N TYR A 96 2.77 4.43 17.27
CA TYR A 96 4.07 3.87 17.63
C TYR A 96 4.84 4.87 18.49
N ALA A 97 5.89 4.42 19.15
CA ALA A 97 6.75 5.32 19.91
C ALA A 97 8.07 5.58 19.17
N GLY A 98 8.38 6.86 18.92
CA GLY A 98 9.54 7.26 18.14
C GLY A 98 9.78 8.76 18.16
N VAL A 99 10.72 9.22 17.34
CA VAL A 99 11.12 10.64 17.29
C VAL A 99 10.32 11.50 16.29
N GLY A 100 9.44 10.88 15.48
CA GLY A 100 8.64 11.58 14.46
C GLY A 100 9.45 11.91 13.21
N LEU A 101 10.16 10.92 12.67
CA LEU A 101 10.92 11.00 11.42
C LEU A 101 10.51 9.88 10.47
N GLU A 102 10.30 10.25 9.22
CA GLU A 102 10.30 9.33 8.09
C GLU A 102 11.69 9.35 7.46
N VAL A 103 12.35 8.20 7.42
CA VAL A 103 13.68 8.03 6.82
C VAL A 103 13.64 7.02 5.67
N GLY A 104 14.54 7.16 4.71
CA GLY A 104 14.59 6.26 3.58
C GLY A 104 15.91 6.32 2.83
N ALA A 105 16.19 5.30 2.03
CA ALA A 105 17.35 5.27 1.17
C ALA A 105 17.11 6.07 -0.11
N ARG A 106 18.00 7.01 -0.41
CA ARG A 106 17.99 7.83 -1.63
C ARG A 106 19.41 8.02 -2.14
N GLY A 107 19.65 7.66 -3.40
CA GLY A 107 20.97 7.83 -4.01
C GLY A 107 22.10 7.14 -3.23
N GLY A 108 21.85 5.97 -2.65
CA GLY A 108 22.81 5.23 -1.83
C GLY A 108 23.06 5.82 -0.44
N LYS A 109 22.28 6.82 -0.01
CA LYS A 109 22.38 7.45 1.32
C LYS A 109 21.08 7.26 2.08
N VAL A 110 21.15 7.22 3.41
CA VAL A 110 19.97 7.29 4.26
C VAL A 110 19.67 8.76 4.54
N VAL A 111 18.45 9.18 4.21
CA VAL A 111 18.04 10.59 4.32
C VAL A 111 16.73 10.72 5.09
N VAL A 112 16.52 11.89 5.66
CA VAL A 112 15.22 12.30 6.19
C VAL A 112 14.30 12.59 4.99
N ILE A 113 13.25 11.78 4.83
CA ILE A 113 12.20 12.01 3.82
C ILE A 113 11.31 13.16 4.28
N ALA A 114 10.79 13.05 5.52
CA ALA A 114 10.01 14.11 6.14
C ALA A 114 10.07 14.02 7.68
N PRO A 115 10.18 15.12 8.39
CA PRO A 115 9.84 15.18 9.81
C PRO A 115 8.32 15.28 9.97
N ILE A 116 7.75 14.51 10.91
CA ILE A 116 6.32 14.58 11.22
C ILE A 116 6.07 15.83 12.06
N GLU A 117 5.16 16.67 11.57
CA GLU A 117 4.85 17.95 12.19
C GLU A 117 4.35 17.78 13.64
N GLY A 118 4.84 18.63 14.53
CA GLY A 118 4.45 18.63 15.96
C GLY A 118 5.22 17.64 16.85
N TYR A 119 6.07 16.78 16.29
CA TYR A 119 6.88 15.82 17.07
C TYR A 119 8.34 16.28 17.27
N SER A 120 9.11 15.50 18.03
CA SER A 120 10.44 15.88 18.52
C SER A 120 11.38 16.34 17.42
N ALA A 121 11.47 15.57 16.32
CA ALA A 121 12.37 15.89 15.20
C ALA A 121 11.99 17.22 14.51
N SER A 122 10.72 17.40 14.21
CA SER A 122 10.21 18.63 13.59
C SER A 122 10.45 19.85 14.48
N ARG A 123 10.14 19.75 15.79
CA ARG A 123 10.36 20.84 16.75
C ARG A 123 11.83 21.21 16.95
N LYS A 124 12.73 20.23 16.79
CA LYS A 124 14.19 20.45 16.90
C LYS A 124 14.81 20.94 15.59
N GLY A 125 14.03 21.04 14.50
CA GLY A 125 14.47 21.60 13.23
C GLY A 125 15.21 20.62 12.33
N VAL A 126 14.96 19.32 12.48
CA VAL A 126 15.34 18.32 11.47
C VAL A 126 14.53 18.61 10.20
N LYS A 127 15.16 18.51 9.02
CA LYS A 127 14.55 18.88 7.74
C LYS A 127 14.59 17.72 6.75
N ALA A 128 13.63 17.68 5.83
CA ALA A 128 13.71 16.82 4.66
C ALA A 128 14.98 17.12 3.86
N GLY A 129 15.68 16.06 3.43
CA GLY A 129 16.97 16.16 2.75
C GLY A 129 18.20 16.11 3.67
N ASP A 130 18.03 16.13 4.99
CA ASP A 130 19.15 15.85 5.91
C ASP A 130 19.65 14.41 5.67
N VAL A 131 20.95 14.25 5.43
CA VAL A 131 21.60 12.95 5.26
C VAL A 131 22.01 12.44 6.64
N LEU A 132 21.55 11.27 7.04
CA LEU A 132 21.91 10.64 8.31
C LEU A 132 23.39 10.18 8.25
N LEU A 133 24.15 10.50 9.29
CA LEU A 133 25.51 10.05 9.49
C LEU A 133 25.62 9.03 10.63
N THR A 134 25.01 9.35 11.78
CA THR A 134 24.96 8.44 12.94
C THR A 134 23.63 8.50 13.65
N VAL A 135 23.21 7.37 14.22
CA VAL A 135 22.09 7.24 15.16
C VAL A 135 22.65 6.60 16.43
N ASN A 136 22.45 7.23 17.58
CA ASN A 136 22.98 6.79 18.89
C ASN A 136 24.49 6.48 18.86
N GLY A 137 25.27 7.26 18.10
CA GLY A 137 26.71 7.08 17.93
C GLY A 137 27.13 6.00 16.94
N GLN A 138 26.21 5.20 16.40
CA GLN A 138 26.50 4.18 15.38
C GLN A 138 26.38 4.79 13.98
N LYS A 139 27.36 4.48 13.11
CA LYS A 139 27.36 4.93 11.72
C LYS A 139 26.27 4.22 10.92
N VAL A 140 25.46 4.99 10.20
CA VAL A 140 24.35 4.46 9.40
C VAL A 140 24.79 3.59 8.22
N ASP A 141 26.02 3.77 7.71
CA ASP A 141 26.59 2.97 6.62
C ASP A 141 26.74 1.47 7.00
N ASN A 142 26.76 1.17 8.30
CA ASN A 142 26.90 -0.19 8.83
C ASN A 142 25.55 -0.81 9.24
N LEU A 143 24.45 -0.12 8.99
CA LEU A 143 23.10 -0.51 9.44
C LEU A 143 22.17 -0.65 8.24
N SER A 144 21.27 -1.63 8.31
CA SER A 144 20.13 -1.69 7.42
C SER A 144 19.12 -0.56 7.74
N LEU A 145 18.23 -0.28 6.82
CA LEU A 145 17.18 0.73 7.04
C LEU A 145 16.28 0.35 8.22
N ASP A 146 15.99 -0.93 8.38
CA ASP A 146 15.17 -1.46 9.48
C ASP A 146 15.86 -1.27 10.84
N GLU A 147 17.18 -1.52 10.92
CA GLU A 147 17.95 -1.27 12.15
C GLU A 147 17.96 0.21 12.52
N ILE A 148 18.05 1.09 11.51
CA ILE A 148 17.96 2.54 11.73
C ILE A 148 16.57 2.92 12.24
N GLN A 149 15.51 2.40 11.64
CA GLN A 149 14.13 2.65 12.09
C GLN A 149 13.91 2.15 13.52
N ASN A 150 14.40 0.94 13.85
CA ASN A 150 14.34 0.40 15.22
C ASN A 150 15.07 1.28 16.23
N GLN A 151 16.21 1.88 15.84
CA GLN A 151 16.91 2.82 16.74
C GLN A 151 16.20 4.16 16.91
N LEU A 152 15.42 4.60 15.92
CA LEU A 152 14.61 5.82 16.00
C LEU A 152 13.30 5.58 16.79
N GLN A 153 12.83 4.34 16.86
CA GLN A 153 11.71 3.87 17.68
C GLN A 153 12.21 3.38 19.05
N GLY A 154 11.30 3.09 19.97
CA GLY A 154 11.59 2.53 21.30
C GLY A 154 10.73 3.16 22.38
N GLU A 155 11.04 2.91 23.65
CA GLU A 155 10.26 3.37 24.80
C GLU A 155 10.05 4.89 24.81
N PRO A 156 8.80 5.36 25.04
CA PRO A 156 8.50 6.79 25.17
C PRO A 156 9.36 7.47 26.25
N ASN A 157 9.69 8.73 26.03
CA ASN A 157 10.53 9.57 26.91
C ASN A 157 12.01 9.19 26.98
N THR A 158 12.47 8.22 26.20
CA THR A 158 13.91 7.95 26.03
C THR A 158 14.52 8.85 24.96
N ASP A 159 15.83 9.05 25.02
CA ASP A 159 16.56 9.97 24.16
C ASP A 159 17.18 9.23 22.94
N VAL A 160 17.27 9.94 21.83
CA VAL A 160 17.96 9.51 20.60
C VAL A 160 18.89 10.63 20.16
N THR A 161 20.16 10.31 19.94
CA THR A 161 21.10 11.22 19.29
C THR A 161 21.17 10.97 17.80
N LEU A 162 20.97 12.01 17.01
CA LEU A 162 21.02 11.96 15.55
C LEU A 162 22.05 12.97 15.04
N VAL A 163 23.02 12.50 14.26
CA VAL A 163 23.95 13.38 13.54
C VAL A 163 23.64 13.34 12.07
N VAL A 164 23.44 14.50 11.48
CA VAL A 164 23.11 14.64 10.06
C VAL A 164 24.07 15.60 9.35
N LYS A 165 24.20 15.41 8.03
CA LYS A 165 24.80 16.37 7.11
C LYS A 165 23.69 17.08 6.35
N ARG A 166 23.66 18.41 6.43
CA ARG A 166 22.71 19.26 5.71
C ARG A 166 23.41 20.01 4.60
N TYR A 167 22.78 20.09 3.44
CA TYR A 167 23.30 20.90 2.33
C TYR A 167 23.47 22.38 2.77
N GLY A 168 24.56 23.01 2.33
CA GLY A 168 24.89 24.40 2.68
C GLY A 168 25.46 24.60 4.09
N ILE A 169 25.64 23.55 4.89
CA ILE A 169 26.26 23.57 6.22
C ILE A 169 27.44 22.61 6.24
N GLU A 170 28.65 23.15 6.45
CA GLU A 170 29.88 22.34 6.43
C GLU A 170 29.95 21.35 7.59
N GLN A 171 29.64 21.82 8.80
CA GLN A 171 29.71 21.01 10.01
C GLN A 171 28.48 20.10 10.17
N PRO A 172 28.68 18.84 10.56
CA PRO A 172 27.56 17.96 10.92
C PRO A 172 26.72 18.57 12.06
N ILE A 173 25.42 18.39 11.98
CA ILE A 173 24.46 18.89 12.97
C ILE A 173 24.06 17.75 13.90
N LEU A 174 24.25 17.97 15.20
CA LEU A 174 23.80 17.05 16.25
C LEU A 174 22.39 17.46 16.72
N PHE A 175 21.48 16.50 16.74
CA PHE A 175 20.17 16.63 17.34
C PHE A 175 20.00 15.65 18.50
N ASN A 176 19.56 16.19 19.65
CA ASN A 176 19.10 15.38 20.78
C ASN A 176 17.57 15.36 20.72
N LEU A 177 17.03 14.19 20.34
CA LEU A 177 15.61 13.95 20.12
C LEU A 177 15.04 13.11 21.25
N LYS A 178 13.76 13.27 21.53
CA LYS A 178 13.05 12.47 22.53
C LYS A 178 11.97 11.64 21.85
N ARG A 179 11.92 10.33 22.15
CA ARG A 179 10.85 9.46 21.67
C ARG A 179 9.54 9.82 22.33
N GLN A 180 8.46 9.78 21.57
CA GLN A 180 7.11 10.12 21.99
C GLN A 180 6.13 9.15 21.33
N GLU A 181 4.93 8.99 21.89
CA GLU A 181 3.85 8.33 21.15
C GLU A 181 3.50 9.17 19.92
N ILE A 182 3.61 8.56 18.75
CA ILE A 182 3.30 9.13 17.46
C ILE A 182 1.96 8.55 17.00
N VAL A 183 1.00 9.39 16.68
CA VAL A 183 -0.27 9.00 16.07
C VAL A 183 -0.13 9.05 14.56
N VAL A 184 -0.36 7.91 13.90
CA VAL A 184 -0.39 7.80 12.44
C VAL A 184 -1.79 8.13 11.96
N HIS A 185 -1.92 9.20 11.18
CA HIS A 185 -3.20 9.57 10.57
C HIS A 185 -3.42 8.81 9.26
N ASN A 186 -4.54 8.12 9.18
CA ASN A 186 -4.93 7.37 8.00
C ASN A 186 -5.50 8.29 6.90
N VAL A 187 -6.21 9.35 7.32
CA VAL A 187 -6.65 10.46 6.45
C VAL A 187 -5.54 11.51 6.40
N THR A 188 -4.72 11.46 5.36
CA THR A 188 -3.54 12.33 5.24
C THR A 188 -3.85 13.72 4.69
N TYR A 189 -4.95 13.85 3.96
CA TYR A 189 -5.41 15.12 3.42
C TYR A 189 -6.94 15.18 3.34
N SER A 190 -7.51 16.36 3.59
CA SER A 190 -8.88 16.70 3.25
C SER A 190 -9.01 18.19 2.96
N GLY A 191 -9.76 18.54 1.92
CA GLY A 191 -9.96 19.92 1.47
C GLY A 191 -10.98 19.99 0.36
N PHE A 192 -11.20 21.17 -0.21
CA PHE A 192 -12.00 21.35 -1.41
C PHE A 192 -11.10 21.35 -2.65
N VAL A 193 -11.63 20.87 -3.78
CA VAL A 193 -10.91 20.78 -5.06
C VAL A 193 -11.43 21.78 -6.08
N ASP A 194 -12.55 22.43 -5.79
CA ASP A 194 -13.19 23.45 -6.63
C ASP A 194 -13.11 24.84 -5.97
N PRO A 195 -13.11 25.94 -6.77
CA PRO A 195 -13.05 27.30 -6.25
C PRO A 195 -14.23 27.66 -5.33
N ASP A 196 -15.42 27.10 -5.62
CA ASP A 196 -16.67 27.42 -4.92
C ASP A 196 -16.83 26.65 -3.60
N SER A 197 -15.86 25.81 -3.24
CA SER A 197 -15.86 24.98 -2.03
C SER A 197 -17.11 24.10 -1.91
N THR A 198 -17.48 23.45 -3.02
CA THR A 198 -18.66 22.57 -3.11
C THR A 198 -18.31 21.11 -3.26
N ILE A 199 -17.10 20.77 -3.79
CA ILE A 199 -16.63 19.41 -3.95
C ILE A 199 -15.50 19.15 -2.97
N GLY A 200 -15.79 18.34 -1.95
CA GLY A 200 -14.81 17.90 -0.97
C GLY A 200 -13.95 16.76 -1.50
N TYR A 201 -12.73 16.68 -1.00
CA TYR A 201 -11.78 15.61 -1.27
C TYR A 201 -11.20 15.08 0.03
N ILE A 202 -11.14 13.76 0.17
CA ILE A 202 -10.57 13.06 1.31
C ILE A 202 -9.63 11.97 0.80
N LEU A 203 -8.37 12.00 1.22
CA LEU A 203 -7.35 11.02 0.88
C LEU A 203 -7.11 10.07 2.05
N ILE A 204 -7.41 8.79 1.85
CA ILE A 204 -7.16 7.72 2.82
C ILE A 204 -5.97 6.90 2.33
N ARG A 205 -4.87 6.91 3.09
CA ARG A 205 -3.66 6.14 2.74
C ARG A 205 -3.70 4.69 3.19
N GLN A 206 -4.43 4.41 4.28
CA GLN A 206 -4.53 3.07 4.86
C GLN A 206 -5.80 2.96 5.72
N PHE A 207 -6.30 1.76 5.91
CA PHE A 207 -7.40 1.48 6.83
C PHE A 207 -6.86 0.98 8.19
N GLY A 208 -6.10 1.82 8.89
CA GLY A 208 -5.70 1.59 10.28
C GLY A 208 -6.82 1.94 11.26
N GLN A 209 -6.57 1.73 12.56
CA GLN A 209 -7.54 2.03 13.62
C GLN A 209 -8.00 3.50 13.56
N ASN A 210 -9.30 3.72 13.76
CA ASN A 210 -9.98 5.02 13.73
C ASN A 210 -10.07 5.70 12.35
N THR A 211 -9.79 5.01 11.24
CA THR A 211 -9.93 5.58 9.89
C THR A 211 -11.33 6.14 9.65
N SER A 212 -12.38 5.38 9.98
CA SER A 212 -13.78 5.81 9.84
C SER A 212 -14.08 7.09 10.61
N LYS A 213 -13.57 7.22 11.85
CA LYS A 213 -13.70 8.44 12.66
C LYS A 213 -12.91 9.62 12.08
N GLU A 214 -11.73 9.38 11.49
CA GLU A 214 -10.98 10.43 10.82
C GLU A 214 -11.70 10.94 9.56
N VAL A 215 -12.31 10.04 8.79
CA VAL A 215 -13.16 10.38 7.63
C VAL A 215 -14.39 11.16 8.08
N GLU A 216 -15.09 10.72 9.13
CA GLU A 216 -16.22 11.44 9.73
C GLU A 216 -15.82 12.87 10.11
N LYS A 217 -14.74 13.02 10.85
CA LYS A 217 -14.21 14.33 11.26
C LYS A 217 -13.85 15.22 10.07
N ALA A 218 -13.30 14.65 9.00
CA ALA A 218 -13.00 15.36 7.76
C ALA A 218 -14.30 15.83 7.07
N LEU A 219 -15.31 14.95 6.95
CA LEU A 219 -16.63 15.27 6.40
C LEU A 219 -17.31 16.41 7.16
N LEU A 220 -17.37 16.32 8.50
CA LEU A 220 -17.97 17.35 9.33
C LEU A 220 -17.27 18.70 9.18
N ARG A 221 -15.94 18.70 9.03
CA ARG A 221 -15.16 19.92 8.77
C ARG A 221 -15.46 20.51 7.39
N LEU A 222 -15.57 19.69 6.34
CA LEU A 222 -15.93 20.13 5.00
C LEU A 222 -17.35 20.70 4.99
N LYS A 223 -18.32 20.03 5.62
CA LYS A 223 -19.71 20.53 5.75
C LYS A 223 -19.79 21.87 6.47
N LYS A 224 -18.91 22.10 7.48
CA LYS A 224 -18.89 23.38 8.24
C LYS A 224 -18.27 24.51 7.44
N ASN A 225 -17.27 24.23 6.60
CA ASN A 225 -16.43 25.23 5.94
C ASN A 225 -16.84 25.56 4.50
N GLY A 226 -17.86 24.88 3.96
CA GLY A 226 -18.35 25.08 2.59
C GLY A 226 -19.75 24.53 2.37
N HIS A 227 -20.20 24.59 1.12
CA HIS A 227 -21.49 24.04 0.69
C HIS A 227 -21.29 22.65 0.05
N LEU A 228 -20.86 21.67 0.85
CA LEU A 228 -20.50 20.32 0.38
C LEU A 228 -21.68 19.66 -0.34
N ARG A 229 -21.66 19.60 -1.67
CA ARG A 229 -22.63 18.93 -2.55
C ARG A 229 -22.08 17.67 -3.20
N GLY A 230 -20.73 17.57 -3.31
CA GLY A 230 -20.04 16.43 -3.88
C GLY A 230 -18.81 16.03 -3.06
N LEU A 231 -18.45 14.76 -3.12
CA LEU A 231 -17.30 14.21 -2.40
C LEU A 231 -16.45 13.31 -3.32
N ILE A 232 -15.16 13.51 -3.29
CA ILE A 232 -14.17 12.60 -3.87
C ILE A 232 -13.47 11.88 -2.73
N LEU A 233 -13.59 10.56 -2.68
CA LEU A 233 -12.86 9.68 -1.76
C LEU A 233 -11.70 9.03 -2.52
N ASP A 234 -10.48 9.40 -2.20
CA ASP A 234 -9.29 8.88 -2.88
C ASP A 234 -8.70 7.70 -2.11
N LEU A 235 -8.74 6.53 -2.73
CA LEU A 235 -8.21 5.26 -2.25
C LEU A 235 -7.05 4.76 -3.13
N ARG A 236 -6.51 5.59 -4.00
CA ARG A 236 -5.35 5.22 -4.85
C ARG A 236 -4.12 4.94 -3.99
N ASN A 237 -3.41 3.86 -4.34
CA ASN A 237 -2.25 3.36 -3.59
C ASN A 237 -2.54 3.02 -2.11
N ASN A 238 -3.80 2.77 -1.76
CA ASN A 238 -4.20 2.32 -0.43
C ASN A 238 -4.25 0.78 -0.40
N PRO A 239 -3.32 0.09 0.30
CA PRO A 239 -3.26 -1.38 0.29
C PRO A 239 -4.37 -2.05 1.10
N GLY A 240 -5.24 -1.26 1.74
CA GLY A 240 -6.28 -1.74 2.62
C GLY A 240 -5.95 -1.59 4.11
N GLY A 241 -6.33 -2.58 4.90
CA GLY A 241 -6.15 -2.61 6.36
C GLY A 241 -7.31 -3.32 7.05
N LEU A 242 -7.82 -2.73 8.15
CA LEU A 242 -8.85 -3.33 8.99
C LEU A 242 -10.22 -3.34 8.28
N LEU A 243 -10.84 -4.52 8.22
CA LEU A 243 -12.17 -4.72 7.64
C LEU A 243 -13.24 -3.89 8.39
N SER A 244 -13.14 -3.80 9.71
CA SER A 244 -14.06 -3.00 10.53
C SER A 244 -14.03 -1.52 10.16
N GLU A 245 -12.86 -0.98 9.80
CA GLU A 245 -12.72 0.41 9.39
C GLU A 245 -13.26 0.66 7.98
N ALA A 246 -13.16 -0.34 7.08
CA ALA A 246 -13.83 -0.29 5.78
C ALA A 246 -15.35 -0.25 5.94
N VAL A 247 -15.92 -1.13 6.78
CA VAL A 247 -17.37 -1.14 7.09
C VAL A 247 -17.80 0.20 7.71
N GLY A 248 -17.07 0.68 8.74
CA GLY A 248 -17.36 1.96 9.38
C GLY A 248 -17.20 3.16 8.45
N THR A 249 -16.38 3.05 7.39
CA THR A 249 -16.29 4.10 6.36
C THR A 249 -17.52 4.11 5.46
N VAL A 250 -18.04 2.94 5.05
CA VAL A 250 -19.29 2.85 4.26
C VAL A 250 -20.49 3.33 5.08
N ASP A 251 -20.51 3.07 6.39
CA ASP A 251 -21.53 3.59 7.33
C ASP A 251 -21.76 5.12 7.21
N LEU A 252 -20.72 5.87 6.86
CA LEU A 252 -20.82 7.33 6.74
C LEU A 252 -21.65 7.79 5.52
N PHE A 253 -21.90 6.89 4.56
CA PHE A 253 -22.49 7.21 3.26
C PHE A 253 -23.81 6.51 2.98
N GLU A 254 -24.11 5.41 3.69
CA GLU A 254 -25.27 4.57 3.48
C GLU A 254 -26.17 4.51 4.73
N PRO A 255 -27.50 4.40 4.58
CA PRO A 255 -28.40 4.22 5.72
C PRO A 255 -28.15 2.88 6.42
N PRO A 256 -28.56 2.73 7.70
CA PRO A 256 -28.42 1.49 8.44
C PRO A 256 -29.09 0.29 7.75
N GLY A 257 -28.50 -0.90 7.89
CA GLY A 257 -29.05 -2.16 7.39
C GLY A 257 -28.66 -2.50 5.94
N ARG A 258 -27.76 -1.73 5.31
CA ARG A 258 -27.20 -2.09 3.99
C ARG A 258 -26.06 -3.08 4.17
N GLU A 259 -26.05 -4.17 3.39
CA GLU A 259 -24.91 -5.07 3.34
C GLU A 259 -23.70 -4.34 2.77
N VAL A 260 -22.54 -4.48 3.42
CA VAL A 260 -21.27 -3.91 2.99
C VAL A 260 -20.38 -4.99 2.39
N VAL A 261 -20.25 -6.11 3.10
CA VAL A 261 -19.38 -7.21 2.69
C VAL A 261 -19.80 -8.48 3.43
N SER A 262 -19.68 -9.62 2.76
CA SER A 262 -19.79 -10.93 3.41
C SER A 262 -18.52 -11.74 3.23
N THR A 263 -18.20 -12.60 4.22
CA THR A 263 -17.05 -13.50 4.20
C THR A 263 -17.51 -14.95 4.16
N LYS A 264 -16.83 -15.80 3.36
CA LYS A 264 -17.11 -17.23 3.28
C LYS A 264 -15.80 -18.00 3.29
N GLY A 265 -15.64 -18.86 4.28
CA GLY A 265 -14.48 -19.74 4.50
C GLY A 265 -14.84 -21.22 4.49
N ARG A 266 -13.82 -22.07 4.53
CA ARG A 266 -14.00 -23.52 4.69
C ARG A 266 -14.59 -23.88 6.06
N ASN A 267 -14.19 -23.16 7.10
CA ASN A 267 -14.80 -23.27 8.42
C ASN A 267 -15.99 -22.29 8.50
N PRO A 268 -17.22 -22.78 8.81
CA PRO A 268 -18.40 -21.91 8.96
C PRO A 268 -18.23 -20.76 9.97
N GLU A 269 -17.39 -20.90 10.98
CA GLU A 269 -17.06 -19.83 11.94
C GLU A 269 -16.43 -18.58 11.28
N ASN A 270 -15.85 -18.74 10.08
CA ASN A 270 -15.28 -17.64 9.31
C ASN A 270 -16.31 -16.97 8.36
N ASN A 271 -17.56 -17.43 8.40
CA ASN A 271 -18.65 -16.84 7.62
C ASN A 271 -19.31 -15.73 8.42
N SER A 272 -19.32 -14.54 7.87
CA SER A 272 -19.95 -13.37 8.49
C SER A 272 -20.46 -12.42 7.41
N THR A 273 -21.53 -11.69 7.72
CA THR A 273 -22.02 -10.61 6.88
C THR A 273 -22.04 -9.33 7.70
N TYR A 274 -21.48 -8.27 7.13
CA TYR A 274 -21.34 -6.98 7.79
C TYR A 274 -22.28 -5.99 7.12
N TYR A 275 -23.01 -5.26 7.95
CA TYR A 275 -24.01 -4.29 7.54
C TYR A 275 -23.66 -2.91 8.07
N THR A 276 -24.16 -1.88 7.42
CA THR A 276 -24.19 -0.53 7.99
C THR A 276 -25.05 -0.50 9.24
N SER A 277 -24.64 0.28 10.24
CA SER A 277 -25.26 0.27 11.58
C SER A 277 -25.66 1.65 12.11
N ALA A 278 -25.04 2.72 11.59
CA ALA A 278 -25.22 4.08 12.07
C ALA A 278 -25.90 4.97 11.01
N PRO A 279 -26.56 6.08 11.41
CA PRO A 279 -27.04 7.07 10.45
C PRO A 279 -25.92 7.68 9.63
N ALA A 280 -26.08 7.73 8.31
CA ALA A 280 -25.08 8.26 7.41
C ALA A 280 -24.80 9.76 7.67
N VAL A 281 -23.51 10.11 7.65
CA VAL A 281 -23.06 11.51 7.81
C VAL A 281 -23.21 12.28 6.50
N PHE A 282 -23.03 11.60 5.35
CA PHE A 282 -23.19 12.16 4.01
C PHE A 282 -24.08 11.25 3.14
N PRO A 283 -25.39 11.15 3.45
CA PRO A 283 -26.31 10.27 2.72
C PRO A 283 -26.68 10.78 1.33
N ASN A 284 -26.62 12.10 1.12
CA ASN A 284 -27.00 12.77 -0.11
C ASN A 284 -25.82 13.53 -0.72
N GLY A 285 -25.94 13.83 -2.01
CA GLY A 285 -24.89 14.49 -2.79
C GLY A 285 -24.07 13.50 -3.61
N GLY A 286 -23.47 13.99 -4.69
CA GLY A 286 -22.67 13.19 -5.61
C GLY A 286 -21.42 12.62 -4.90
N MET A 287 -21.05 11.39 -5.23
CA MET A 287 -19.85 10.77 -4.69
C MET A 287 -19.04 10.08 -5.78
N ALA A 288 -17.74 10.31 -5.78
CA ALA A 288 -16.77 9.61 -6.63
C ALA A 288 -15.71 8.93 -5.74
N VAL A 289 -15.30 7.73 -6.13
CA VAL A 289 -14.19 7.01 -5.48
C VAL A 289 -13.07 6.82 -6.50
N LEU A 290 -11.87 7.25 -6.16
CA LEU A 290 -10.70 7.10 -7.02
C LEU A 290 -9.95 5.81 -6.66
N LEU A 291 -9.65 5.00 -7.67
CA LEU A 291 -8.91 3.75 -7.55
C LEU A 291 -7.74 3.67 -8.54
N ASN A 292 -6.74 2.90 -8.17
CA ASN A 292 -5.72 2.41 -9.10
C ASN A 292 -5.29 0.97 -8.73
N ASN A 293 -4.31 0.44 -9.45
CA ASN A 293 -3.79 -0.92 -9.23
C ASN A 293 -3.12 -1.13 -7.85
N GLY A 294 -2.82 -0.07 -7.11
CA GLY A 294 -2.36 -0.12 -5.71
C GLY A 294 -3.50 -0.15 -4.69
N SER A 295 -4.76 0.03 -5.10
CA SER A 295 -5.94 -0.05 -4.24
C SER A 295 -6.31 -1.51 -3.99
N ALA A 296 -6.24 -1.98 -2.73
CA ALA A 296 -6.42 -3.40 -2.42
C ALA A 296 -7.25 -3.64 -1.15
N SER A 297 -7.82 -4.84 -1.00
CA SER A 297 -8.43 -5.34 0.24
C SER A 297 -9.54 -4.42 0.79
N ALA A 298 -9.36 -3.79 1.97
CA ALA A 298 -10.33 -2.87 2.58
C ALA A 298 -10.73 -1.71 1.64
N SER A 299 -9.81 -1.21 0.81
CA SER A 299 -10.12 -0.21 -0.24
C SER A 299 -11.10 -0.76 -1.27
N GLU A 300 -10.95 -2.04 -1.63
CA GLU A 300 -11.84 -2.71 -2.57
C GLU A 300 -13.19 -3.06 -1.95
N ILE A 301 -13.23 -3.30 -0.63
CA ILE A 301 -14.50 -3.46 0.11
C ILE A 301 -15.29 -2.15 0.06
N VAL A 302 -14.67 -1.01 0.38
CA VAL A 302 -15.33 0.30 0.35
C VAL A 302 -15.80 0.65 -1.06
N ALA A 303 -14.90 0.57 -2.04
CA ALA A 303 -15.24 0.90 -3.43
C ALA A 303 -16.28 -0.05 -4.03
N GLY A 304 -16.15 -1.35 -3.76
CA GLY A 304 -17.07 -2.38 -4.25
C GLY A 304 -18.45 -2.26 -3.62
N ALA A 305 -18.54 -1.97 -2.32
CA ALA A 305 -19.81 -1.74 -1.64
C ALA A 305 -20.51 -0.49 -2.20
N LEU A 306 -19.79 0.63 -2.30
CA LEU A 306 -20.37 1.88 -2.83
C LEU A 306 -20.74 1.79 -4.30
N GLN A 307 -20.02 0.98 -5.11
CA GLN A 307 -20.39 0.70 -6.50
C GLN A 307 -21.63 -0.18 -6.58
N ASP A 308 -21.67 -1.27 -5.83
CA ASP A 308 -22.78 -2.24 -5.88
C ASP A 308 -24.09 -1.69 -5.29
N LEU A 309 -23.99 -0.74 -4.35
CA LEU A 309 -25.13 0.00 -3.81
C LEU A 309 -25.52 1.22 -4.67
N ASP A 310 -24.85 1.45 -5.80
CA ASP A 310 -25.06 2.61 -6.68
C ASP A 310 -24.93 3.95 -5.96
N ARG A 311 -24.08 4.00 -4.93
CA ARG A 311 -23.85 5.20 -4.11
C ARG A 311 -22.76 6.11 -4.68
N ALA A 312 -21.77 5.56 -5.36
CA ALA A 312 -20.65 6.31 -5.89
C ALA A 312 -20.27 5.86 -7.29
N VAL A 313 -19.75 6.81 -8.09
CA VAL A 313 -19.09 6.54 -9.37
C VAL A 313 -17.63 6.20 -9.10
N ILE A 314 -17.18 5.06 -9.58
CA ILE A 314 -15.79 4.63 -9.45
C ILE A 314 -14.98 5.13 -10.65
N ILE A 315 -13.86 5.83 -10.39
CA ILE A 315 -13.04 6.49 -11.42
C ILE A 315 -11.58 6.11 -11.25
N GLY A 316 -10.86 5.99 -12.35
CA GLY A 316 -9.42 5.72 -12.38
C GLY A 316 -9.07 4.41 -13.06
N GLN A 317 -8.34 3.54 -12.38
CA GLN A 317 -7.90 2.26 -12.91
C GLN A 317 -8.51 1.11 -12.11
N ARG A 318 -8.49 -0.09 -12.71
CA ARG A 318 -8.87 -1.32 -12.02
C ARG A 318 -8.01 -1.51 -10.76
N SER A 319 -8.65 -1.91 -9.66
CA SER A 319 -7.98 -2.21 -8.41
C SER A 319 -7.12 -3.49 -8.47
N PHE A 320 -6.44 -3.80 -7.40
CA PHE A 320 -5.50 -4.93 -7.29
C PHE A 320 -6.18 -6.30 -7.46
N GLY A 321 -7.34 -6.51 -6.85
CA GLY A 321 -8.07 -7.78 -6.88
C GLY A 321 -7.70 -8.72 -5.73
N LYS A 322 -7.55 -8.20 -4.51
CA LYS A 322 -7.35 -9.00 -3.30
C LYS A 322 -8.69 -9.26 -2.60
N GLY A 323 -9.28 -10.41 -2.87
CA GLY A 323 -10.55 -10.88 -2.27
C GLY A 323 -10.37 -11.91 -1.16
N LEU A 324 -9.19 -12.00 -0.55
CA LEU A 324 -8.85 -12.93 0.52
C LEU A 324 -8.85 -12.23 1.88
N VAL A 325 -9.39 -12.91 2.90
CA VAL A 325 -9.42 -12.45 4.29
C VAL A 325 -8.39 -13.19 5.09
N GLN A 326 -7.50 -12.46 5.74
CA GLN A 326 -6.51 -13.00 6.67
C GLN A 326 -6.92 -12.71 8.11
N ILE A 327 -6.62 -13.68 8.99
CA ILE A 327 -6.61 -13.51 10.44
C ILE A 327 -5.18 -13.66 10.95
N VAL A 328 -4.86 -12.95 12.02
CA VAL A 328 -3.58 -13.10 12.72
C VAL A 328 -3.80 -13.96 13.95
N LYS A 329 -3.10 -15.09 14.04
CA LYS A 329 -3.13 -16.01 15.18
C LYS A 329 -1.80 -15.92 15.93
N PRO A 330 -1.79 -15.47 17.20
CA PRO A 330 -0.59 -15.50 18.01
C PRO A 330 -0.04 -16.93 18.13
N LEU A 331 1.27 -17.07 18.06
CA LEU A 331 2.00 -18.31 18.29
C LEU A 331 2.94 -18.13 19.49
N ALA A 332 3.75 -19.17 19.76
CA ALA A 332 4.78 -19.12 20.80
C ALA A 332 5.89 -18.10 20.44
N TYR A 333 6.67 -17.69 21.43
CA TYR A 333 7.85 -16.81 21.27
C TYR A 333 7.55 -15.50 20.54
N ASN A 334 6.43 -14.85 20.87
CA ASN A 334 6.01 -13.57 20.28
C ASN A 334 5.92 -13.55 18.74
N THR A 335 5.79 -14.71 18.12
CA THR A 335 5.52 -14.84 16.69
C THR A 335 4.02 -14.94 16.43
N ALA A 336 3.60 -14.73 15.18
CA ALA A 336 2.21 -14.90 14.78
C ALA A 336 2.11 -15.55 13.39
N LEU A 337 0.98 -16.21 13.14
CA LEU A 337 0.62 -16.72 11.82
C LEU A 337 -0.48 -15.84 11.23
N LYS A 338 -0.17 -15.14 10.16
CA LYS A 338 -1.17 -14.49 9.32
C LYS A 338 -1.68 -15.53 8.32
N LEU A 339 -2.93 -15.92 8.47
CA LEU A 339 -3.53 -17.04 7.75
C LEU A 339 -4.74 -16.61 6.95
N THR A 340 -4.80 -16.93 5.67
CA THR A 340 -6.00 -16.79 4.84
C THR A 340 -7.06 -17.80 5.25
N THR A 341 -8.23 -17.34 5.71
CA THR A 341 -9.30 -18.17 6.24
C THR A 341 -10.61 -18.07 5.47
N ALA A 342 -10.81 -17.03 4.69
CA ALA A 342 -12.03 -16.79 3.93
C ALA A 342 -11.78 -15.97 2.66
N LYS A 343 -12.78 -15.97 1.78
CA LYS A 343 -12.92 -15.00 0.69
C LYS A 343 -14.01 -14.01 1.06
N TYR A 344 -13.91 -12.77 0.59
CA TYR A 344 -14.98 -11.80 0.78
C TYR A 344 -15.73 -11.52 -0.53
N TYR A 345 -16.99 -11.11 -0.35
CA TYR A 345 -17.95 -10.87 -1.40
C TYR A 345 -18.59 -9.50 -1.15
N THR A 346 -18.71 -8.70 -2.20
CA THR A 346 -19.39 -7.39 -2.17
C THR A 346 -20.92 -7.58 -2.17
N PRO A 347 -21.73 -6.53 -1.97
CA PRO A 347 -23.19 -6.65 -1.88
C PRO A 347 -23.86 -7.33 -3.08
N SER A 348 -23.31 -7.20 -4.28
CA SER A 348 -23.80 -7.93 -5.47
C SER A 348 -23.52 -9.45 -5.42
N GLY A 349 -22.80 -9.94 -4.42
CA GLY A 349 -22.39 -11.33 -4.28
C GLY A 349 -21.14 -11.70 -5.09
N ARG A 350 -20.47 -10.75 -5.75
CA ARG A 350 -19.23 -11.02 -6.50
C ARG A 350 -18.03 -11.12 -5.57
N CYS A 351 -17.19 -12.12 -5.83
CA CYS A 351 -15.83 -12.18 -5.28
C CYS A 351 -14.89 -11.49 -6.25
N ILE A 352 -14.07 -10.58 -5.73
CA ILE A 352 -13.16 -9.77 -6.57
C ILE A 352 -11.75 -10.37 -6.71
N GLN A 353 -11.48 -11.52 -6.11
CA GLN A 353 -10.17 -12.17 -6.15
C GLN A 353 -9.70 -12.39 -7.59
N ALA A 354 -8.63 -11.70 -7.98
CA ALA A 354 -8.12 -11.69 -9.35
C ALA A 354 -7.22 -12.89 -9.68
N ILE A 355 -6.54 -13.44 -8.67
CA ILE A 355 -5.56 -14.51 -8.84
C ILE A 355 -6.05 -15.76 -8.13
N ASN A 356 -6.08 -16.87 -8.84
CA ASN A 356 -6.37 -18.17 -8.25
C ASN A 356 -5.05 -18.82 -7.80
N TYR A 357 -4.90 -19.03 -6.49
CA TYR A 357 -3.75 -19.70 -5.87
C TYR A 357 -3.99 -21.19 -5.63
N THR A 358 -4.99 -21.81 -6.31
CA THR A 358 -5.25 -23.24 -6.16
C THR A 358 -4.12 -24.07 -6.76
N HIS A 359 -3.86 -25.19 -6.08
CA HIS A 359 -2.74 -26.10 -6.12
C HIS A 359 -2.42 -26.85 -7.44
N ASP A 360 -2.69 -26.31 -8.60
CA ASP A 360 -2.15 -26.89 -9.83
C ASP A 360 -0.68 -26.47 -9.96
N GLN A 361 0.20 -27.38 -9.55
CA GLN A 361 1.65 -27.19 -9.45
C GLN A 361 2.34 -26.91 -10.81
N ASP A 362 1.62 -27.01 -11.93
CA ASP A 362 2.20 -26.85 -13.26
C ASP A 362 2.01 -25.46 -13.88
N TYR A 363 1.15 -24.62 -13.34
CA TYR A 363 0.80 -23.33 -13.96
C TYR A 363 0.76 -22.18 -12.99
N GLY A 364 1.72 -21.77 -12.31
CA GLY A 364 1.79 -20.50 -11.52
C GLY A 364 0.45 -19.78 -11.21
N ALA A 365 0.46 -18.78 -10.36
CA ALA A 365 -0.74 -17.99 -10.04
C ALA A 365 -1.34 -17.32 -11.30
N GLU A 366 -2.42 -17.87 -11.84
CA GLU A 366 -3.07 -17.36 -13.05
C GLU A 366 -4.17 -16.34 -12.72
N ARG A 367 -4.20 -15.25 -13.48
CA ARG A 367 -5.36 -14.35 -13.50
C ARG A 367 -6.54 -15.04 -14.17
N VAL A 368 -7.73 -14.84 -13.62
CA VAL A 368 -8.97 -15.29 -14.27
C VAL A 368 -9.08 -14.63 -15.65
N PRO A 369 -9.14 -15.42 -16.74
CA PRO A 369 -9.30 -14.86 -18.09
C PRO A 369 -10.59 -14.04 -18.21
N ASP A 370 -10.57 -12.98 -19.00
CA ASP A 370 -11.72 -12.10 -19.21
C ASP A 370 -12.97 -12.85 -19.70
N SER A 371 -12.78 -13.93 -20.48
CA SER A 371 -13.85 -14.79 -20.99
C SER A 371 -14.55 -15.66 -19.93
N LEU A 372 -13.94 -15.82 -18.76
CA LEU A 372 -14.49 -16.61 -17.66
C LEU A 372 -15.08 -15.74 -16.53
N ARG A 373 -15.16 -14.42 -16.72
CA ARG A 373 -15.74 -13.51 -15.74
C ARG A 373 -17.22 -13.75 -15.59
N LYS A 374 -17.65 -13.82 -14.34
CA LYS A 374 -19.08 -13.88 -14.02
C LYS A 374 -19.62 -12.47 -13.86
N ALA A 375 -20.72 -12.20 -14.55
CA ALA A 375 -21.47 -10.96 -14.42
C ALA A 375 -22.39 -11.01 -13.19
N TYR A 376 -22.53 -9.86 -12.54
CA TYR A 376 -23.41 -9.60 -11.39
C TYR A 376 -24.11 -8.28 -11.63
N GLU A 377 -25.13 -7.99 -10.83
CA GLU A 377 -25.91 -6.76 -10.92
C GLU A 377 -25.76 -5.93 -9.65
N THR A 378 -25.61 -4.61 -9.79
CA THR A 378 -25.68 -3.66 -8.70
C THR A 378 -27.12 -3.52 -8.20
N HIS A 379 -27.35 -2.73 -7.17
CA HIS A 379 -28.69 -2.47 -6.63
C HIS A 379 -29.65 -1.93 -7.70
N ASN A 380 -29.18 -1.08 -8.60
CA ASN A 380 -29.99 -0.53 -9.72
C ASN A 380 -29.92 -1.40 -10.99
N GLY A 381 -29.33 -2.60 -10.97
CA GLY A 381 -29.26 -3.50 -12.12
C GLY A 381 -28.14 -3.18 -13.13
N ARG A 382 -27.14 -2.35 -12.77
CA ARG A 382 -25.95 -2.16 -13.60
C ARG A 382 -25.10 -3.43 -13.60
N THR A 383 -24.55 -3.81 -14.73
CA THR A 383 -23.65 -4.97 -14.83
C THR A 383 -22.27 -4.65 -14.24
N VAL A 384 -21.80 -5.49 -13.32
CA VAL A 384 -20.46 -5.49 -12.74
C VAL A 384 -19.85 -6.89 -12.78
N PHE A 385 -18.53 -7.00 -12.75
CA PHE A 385 -17.85 -8.28 -12.94
C PHE A 385 -17.08 -8.69 -11.70
N GLY A 386 -17.05 -10.00 -11.43
CA GLY A 386 -16.22 -10.62 -10.40
C GLY A 386 -14.88 -11.13 -10.95
N GLY A 387 -13.93 -11.48 -10.06
CA GLY A 387 -12.71 -12.19 -10.41
C GLY A 387 -11.53 -11.32 -10.87
N MET A 388 -11.60 -10.00 -10.81
CA MET A 388 -10.52 -9.12 -11.30
C MET A 388 -10.35 -7.79 -10.57
N GLY A 389 -10.69 -7.74 -9.29
CA GLY A 389 -10.75 -6.47 -8.55
C GLY A 389 -12.01 -5.68 -8.88
N ILE A 390 -12.02 -4.41 -8.50
CA ILE A 390 -13.08 -3.45 -8.80
C ILE A 390 -12.73 -2.74 -10.12
N GLU A 391 -13.62 -2.85 -11.09
CA GLU A 391 -13.49 -2.17 -12.38
C GLU A 391 -14.13 -0.78 -12.28
N PRO A 392 -13.43 0.31 -12.70
CA PRO A 392 -13.98 1.64 -12.62
C PRO A 392 -15.12 1.85 -13.64
N ASP A 393 -16.11 2.65 -13.26
CA ASP A 393 -17.19 3.11 -14.15
C ASP A 393 -16.64 4.07 -15.21
N ILE A 394 -15.57 4.79 -14.87
CA ILE A 394 -14.82 5.67 -15.78
C ILE A 394 -13.34 5.31 -15.72
N LEU A 395 -12.86 4.67 -16.77
CA LEU A 395 -11.45 4.30 -16.89
C LEU A 395 -10.60 5.50 -17.28
N ILE A 396 -9.59 5.80 -16.48
CA ILE A 396 -8.52 6.76 -16.79
C ILE A 396 -7.26 5.96 -17.10
N LYS A 397 -6.70 6.18 -18.28
CA LYS A 397 -5.45 5.53 -18.66
C LYS A 397 -4.30 6.09 -17.85
N PRO A 398 -3.41 5.23 -17.31
CA PRO A 398 -2.24 5.71 -16.59
C PRO A 398 -1.35 6.55 -17.52
N GLU A 399 -0.83 7.63 -17.01
CA GLU A 399 0.18 8.41 -17.71
C GLU A 399 1.45 7.58 -17.90
N LYS A 400 2.00 7.65 -19.11
CA LYS A 400 3.27 6.99 -19.41
C LYS A 400 4.41 7.94 -19.08
N LEU A 401 5.09 7.67 -17.98
CA LEU A 401 6.29 8.40 -17.63
C LEU A 401 7.37 8.20 -18.70
N GLY A 402 8.06 9.29 -19.03
CA GLY A 402 9.22 9.26 -19.91
C GLY A 402 10.40 8.53 -19.25
N LEU A 403 11.30 7.98 -20.06
CA LEU A 403 12.45 7.23 -19.55
C LEU A 403 13.42 8.11 -18.74
N LEU A 404 13.56 9.38 -19.12
CA LEU A 404 14.35 10.35 -18.36
C LEU A 404 13.68 10.64 -17.02
N GLN A 405 12.37 10.89 -17.00
CA GLN A 405 11.59 11.14 -15.79
C GLN A 405 11.67 9.95 -14.82
N ILE A 406 11.52 8.71 -15.32
CA ILE A 406 11.71 7.50 -14.50
C ILE A 406 13.10 7.47 -13.87
N ALA A 407 14.15 7.77 -14.64
CA ALA A 407 15.51 7.76 -14.12
C ALA A 407 15.76 8.86 -13.08
N LEU A 408 15.19 10.06 -13.28
CA LEU A 408 15.27 11.16 -12.33
C LEU A 408 14.58 10.82 -11.00
N LEU A 409 13.41 10.16 -11.05
CA LEU A 409 12.69 9.66 -9.87
C LEU A 409 13.48 8.56 -9.15
N GLN A 410 13.92 7.53 -9.88
CA GLN A 410 14.66 6.40 -9.30
C GLN A 410 15.97 6.82 -8.62
N GLN A 411 16.67 7.80 -9.20
CA GLN A 411 17.91 8.35 -8.62
C GLN A 411 17.64 9.52 -7.67
N SER A 412 16.36 9.83 -7.39
CA SER A 412 15.93 10.87 -6.44
C SER A 412 16.47 12.27 -6.74
N GLN A 413 16.66 12.59 -8.03
CA GLN A 413 17.28 13.85 -8.44
C GLN A 413 16.42 15.08 -8.10
N TYR A 414 15.09 14.97 -8.22
CA TYR A 414 14.16 16.01 -7.79
C TYR A 414 14.29 16.28 -6.28
N PHE A 415 14.39 15.22 -5.48
CA PHE A 415 14.51 15.30 -4.03
C PHE A 415 15.76 16.05 -3.58
N PHE A 416 16.92 15.71 -4.14
CA PHE A 416 18.18 16.35 -3.78
C PHE A 416 18.26 17.79 -4.30
N PHE A 417 17.83 18.02 -5.53
CA PHE A 417 17.80 19.38 -6.06
C PHE A 417 16.86 20.29 -5.26
N ALA A 418 15.64 19.84 -4.94
CA ALA A 418 14.70 20.61 -4.13
C ALA A 418 15.29 20.95 -2.74
N SER A 419 15.99 20.00 -2.10
CA SER A 419 16.65 20.23 -0.81
C SER A 419 17.77 21.26 -0.91
N ARG A 420 18.56 21.24 -2.00
CA ARG A 420 19.59 22.22 -2.29
C ARG A 420 18.99 23.58 -2.61
N TYR A 421 18.04 23.64 -3.54
CA TYR A 421 17.39 24.88 -3.96
C TYR A 421 16.78 25.64 -2.79
N THR A 422 16.08 24.95 -1.90
CA THR A 422 15.40 25.59 -0.76
C THR A 422 16.36 26.02 0.36
N ALA A 423 17.56 25.46 0.43
CA ALA A 423 18.60 25.95 1.35
C ALA A 423 19.10 27.34 0.92
N ASP A 424 19.26 27.57 -0.39
CA ASP A 424 19.72 28.82 -0.96
C ASP A 424 18.58 29.86 -1.12
N HIS A 425 17.32 29.40 -1.14
CA HIS A 425 16.12 30.22 -1.35
C HIS A 425 15.11 30.03 -0.20
N PRO A 426 15.27 30.74 0.94
CA PRO A 426 14.43 30.53 2.14
C PRO A 426 12.96 30.96 1.97
N LYS A 427 12.62 31.66 0.90
CA LYS A 427 11.24 32.07 0.57
C LYS A 427 10.81 31.51 -0.77
N PHE A 428 9.62 30.92 -0.82
CA PHE A 428 9.00 30.48 -2.07
C PHE A 428 8.44 31.68 -2.83
N VAL A 429 8.79 31.83 -4.10
CA VAL A 429 8.45 33.04 -4.91
C VAL A 429 7.66 32.72 -6.18
N SER A 430 7.50 31.42 -6.56
CA SER A 430 6.96 31.08 -7.88
C SER A 430 5.78 30.09 -7.81
N GLN A 431 4.82 30.25 -8.74
CA GLN A 431 3.71 29.31 -8.94
C GLN A 431 4.03 28.22 -9.98
N SER A 432 5.22 28.25 -10.58
CA SER A 432 5.66 27.28 -11.59
C SER A 432 7.18 27.30 -11.73
N VAL A 433 7.75 26.28 -12.36
CA VAL A 433 9.18 26.24 -12.70
C VAL A 433 9.48 27.12 -13.90
N SER A 434 10.20 28.23 -13.67
CA SER A 434 10.68 29.13 -14.73
C SER A 434 11.77 28.45 -15.59
N ASP A 435 12.07 29.04 -16.76
CA ASP A 435 13.16 28.57 -17.62
C ASP A 435 14.53 28.64 -16.93
N SER A 436 14.75 29.68 -16.12
CA SER A 436 15.98 29.83 -15.34
C SER A 436 16.12 28.72 -14.29
N LEU A 437 15.05 28.37 -13.56
CA LEU A 437 15.04 27.29 -12.58
C LEU A 437 15.23 25.93 -13.27
N PHE A 438 14.60 25.72 -14.42
CA PHE A 438 14.77 24.49 -15.18
C PHE A 438 16.20 24.34 -15.74
N SER A 439 16.84 25.44 -16.15
CA SER A 439 18.25 25.45 -16.55
C SER A 439 19.17 25.15 -15.37
N ALA A 440 18.92 25.74 -14.20
CA ALA A 440 19.65 25.42 -12.97
C ALA A 440 19.54 23.95 -12.58
N PHE A 441 18.36 23.33 -12.79
CA PHE A 441 18.19 21.88 -12.58
C PHE A 441 19.06 21.05 -13.54
N LYS A 442 19.15 21.44 -14.82
CA LYS A 442 20.03 20.75 -15.79
C LYS A 442 21.52 20.90 -15.43
N GLU A 443 21.92 22.10 -15.00
CA GLU A 443 23.29 22.35 -14.53
C GLU A 443 23.62 21.52 -13.30
N TYR A 444 22.69 21.42 -12.35
CA TYR A 444 22.80 20.53 -11.20
C TYR A 444 23.00 19.08 -11.62
N LEU A 445 22.20 18.55 -12.55
CA LEU A 445 22.34 17.17 -13.04
C LEU A 445 23.69 16.92 -13.71
N ASN A 446 24.23 17.89 -14.43
CA ASN A 446 25.55 17.82 -15.02
C ASN A 446 26.65 17.80 -13.94
N ALA A 447 26.53 18.66 -12.92
CA ALA A 447 27.49 18.71 -11.81
C ALA A 447 27.49 17.44 -10.96
N GLU A 448 26.32 16.80 -10.78
CA GLU A 448 26.18 15.50 -10.09
C GLU A 448 26.51 14.31 -11.00
N HIS A 449 26.99 14.54 -12.21
CA HIS A 449 27.30 13.49 -13.19
C HIS A 449 26.15 12.52 -13.42
N PHE A 450 24.90 13.07 -13.48
CA PHE A 450 23.72 12.25 -13.68
C PHE A 450 23.77 11.47 -14.99
N HIS A 451 23.64 10.17 -14.90
CA HIS A 451 23.59 9.26 -16.03
C HIS A 451 22.41 8.30 -15.91
N TYR A 452 21.79 8.00 -17.05
CA TYR A 452 20.77 6.95 -17.13
C TYR A 452 20.95 6.13 -18.40
N GLN A 453 20.55 4.89 -18.36
CA GLN A 453 20.57 3.97 -19.50
C GLN A 453 19.15 3.66 -19.95
N ILE A 454 18.93 3.76 -21.25
CA ILE A 454 17.67 3.29 -21.84
C ILE A 454 17.74 1.75 -21.91
N PRO A 455 16.67 1.00 -21.55
CA PRO A 455 16.70 -0.48 -21.62
C PRO A 455 17.19 -1.02 -22.96
N ALA A 456 16.79 -0.40 -24.06
CA ALA A 456 17.26 -0.75 -25.41
C ALA A 456 18.78 -0.66 -25.56
N GLN A 457 19.45 0.34 -24.98
CA GLN A 457 20.92 0.45 -25.02
C GLN A 457 21.60 -0.70 -24.29
N ARG A 458 21.04 -1.17 -23.17
CA ARG A 458 21.57 -2.32 -22.43
C ARG A 458 21.49 -3.62 -23.26
N TYR A 459 20.39 -3.83 -23.98
CA TYR A 459 20.26 -4.98 -24.88
C TYR A 459 21.20 -4.87 -26.08
N LEU A 460 21.31 -3.66 -26.64
CA LEU A 460 22.20 -3.39 -27.77
C LEU A 460 23.67 -3.62 -27.43
N SER A 461 24.10 -3.18 -26.26
CA SER A 461 25.46 -3.41 -25.73
C SER A 461 25.76 -4.90 -25.58
N LYS A 462 24.84 -5.70 -25.01
CA LYS A 462 24.98 -7.16 -24.92
C LYS A 462 25.07 -7.81 -26.32
N LEU A 463 24.25 -7.33 -27.27
CA LEU A 463 24.27 -7.82 -28.66
C LEU A 463 25.59 -7.49 -29.33
N LYS A 464 26.12 -6.26 -29.20
CA LYS A 464 27.44 -5.86 -29.70
C LYS A 464 28.53 -6.79 -29.21
N THR A 465 28.58 -7.05 -27.89
CA THR A 465 29.59 -7.93 -27.30
C THR A 465 29.55 -9.35 -27.89
N ARG A 466 28.36 -9.91 -28.09
CA ARG A 466 28.19 -11.24 -28.70
C ARG A 466 28.59 -11.28 -30.16
N LEU A 467 28.27 -10.25 -30.95
CA LEU A 467 28.61 -10.20 -32.38
C LEU A 467 30.11 -10.00 -32.62
N ILE A 468 30.80 -9.25 -31.76
CA ILE A 468 32.24 -9.11 -31.79
C ILE A 468 32.91 -10.49 -31.57
N SER A 469 32.41 -11.30 -30.64
CA SER A 469 32.95 -12.63 -30.36
C SER A 469 32.69 -13.65 -31.48
N THR A 470 31.80 -13.37 -32.44
CA THR A 470 31.43 -14.26 -33.55
C THR A 470 31.88 -13.74 -34.91
N ASP A 471 32.72 -12.72 -34.96
CA ASP A 471 33.31 -12.09 -36.16
C ASP A 471 32.28 -11.62 -37.22
N SER A 472 31.09 -11.27 -36.76
CA SER A 472 29.95 -10.86 -37.62
C SER A 472 29.99 -9.36 -37.96
N ILE A 473 31.02 -8.92 -38.68
CA ILE A 473 31.28 -7.49 -39.00
C ILE A 473 30.12 -6.83 -39.76
N GLN A 474 29.42 -7.57 -40.63
CA GLN A 474 28.30 -7.03 -41.41
C GLN A 474 27.10 -6.63 -40.55
N ALA A 475 26.86 -7.30 -39.43
CA ALA A 475 25.80 -6.98 -38.47
C ALA A 475 26.09 -5.72 -37.64
N MET A 476 27.35 -5.29 -37.58
CA MET A 476 27.74 -4.11 -36.75
C MET A 476 27.22 -2.77 -37.30
N ARG A 477 27.09 -2.62 -38.63
CA ARG A 477 26.61 -1.36 -39.24
C ARG A 477 25.19 -0.99 -38.79
N PRO A 478 24.16 -1.86 -38.95
CA PRO A 478 22.80 -1.53 -38.49
C PRO A 478 22.73 -1.31 -36.97
N ILE A 479 23.53 -2.03 -36.18
CA ILE A 479 23.59 -1.88 -34.73
C ILE A 479 24.18 -0.52 -34.35
N ASN A 480 25.23 -0.05 -35.00
CA ASN A 480 25.82 1.28 -34.76
C ASN A 480 24.84 2.39 -35.18
N THR A 481 24.08 2.20 -36.27
CA THR A 481 23.01 3.12 -36.66
C THR A 481 21.92 3.21 -35.58
N LEU A 482 21.47 2.06 -35.06
CA LEU A 482 20.49 2.02 -33.97
C LEU A 482 21.03 2.69 -32.70
N ASP A 483 22.29 2.45 -32.36
CA ASP A 483 22.94 3.11 -31.20
C ASP A 483 22.94 4.64 -31.34
N SER A 484 23.30 5.15 -32.53
CA SER A 484 23.27 6.58 -32.82
C SER A 484 21.84 7.19 -32.75
N LEU A 485 20.82 6.41 -33.13
CA LEU A 485 19.43 6.82 -32.97
C LEU A 485 19.01 6.88 -31.50
N LEU A 486 19.41 5.89 -30.70
CA LEU A 486 19.14 5.87 -29.26
C LEU A 486 19.88 7.00 -28.52
N VAL A 487 21.09 7.34 -28.92
CA VAL A 487 21.82 8.52 -28.38
C VAL A 487 21.04 9.81 -28.68
N ARG A 488 20.64 10.03 -29.94
CA ARG A 488 19.81 11.21 -30.32
C ARG A 488 18.46 11.24 -29.59
N TYR A 489 17.80 10.11 -29.43
CA TYR A 489 16.57 10.02 -28.66
C TYR A 489 16.76 10.50 -27.23
N LYS A 490 17.90 10.12 -26.61
CA LYS A 490 18.28 10.52 -25.26
C LYS A 490 18.62 12.01 -25.15
N GLU A 491 19.34 12.56 -26.14
CA GLU A 491 19.69 14.00 -26.18
C GLU A 491 18.44 14.90 -26.22
N HIS A 492 17.39 14.48 -26.92
CA HIS A 492 16.12 15.21 -26.99
C HIS A 492 15.16 14.93 -25.84
N ALA A 493 15.53 14.07 -24.87
CA ALA A 493 14.61 13.68 -23.79
C ALA A 493 14.18 14.87 -22.93
N PHE A 494 15.08 15.78 -22.58
CA PHE A 494 14.74 16.97 -21.79
C PHE A 494 13.75 17.90 -22.47
N ALA A 495 13.81 18.04 -23.80
CA ALA A 495 12.84 18.86 -24.52
C ALA A 495 11.47 18.17 -24.59
N ARG A 496 11.47 16.86 -24.81
CA ARG A 496 10.25 16.06 -24.95
C ARG A 496 9.49 15.89 -23.63
N GLU A 497 10.21 15.70 -22.52
CA GLU A 497 9.66 15.40 -21.19
C GLU A 497 9.69 16.64 -20.26
N ALA A 498 9.90 17.84 -20.83
CA ALA A 498 10.02 19.09 -20.08
C ALA A 498 8.77 19.46 -19.25
N PRO A 499 7.54 19.31 -19.76
CA PRO A 499 6.36 19.63 -18.98
C PRO A 499 6.26 18.81 -17.69
N GLU A 500 6.37 17.48 -17.81
CA GLU A 500 6.25 16.55 -16.70
C GLU A 500 7.43 16.69 -15.70
N ILE A 501 8.65 16.93 -16.20
CA ILE A 501 9.82 17.19 -15.35
C ILE A 501 9.63 18.50 -14.56
N ARG A 502 9.09 19.55 -15.18
CA ARG A 502 8.82 20.83 -14.50
C ARG A 502 7.76 20.68 -13.43
N GLU A 503 6.71 19.92 -13.71
CA GLU A 503 5.63 19.66 -12.76
C GLU A 503 6.14 18.92 -11.53
N GLU A 504 6.83 17.80 -11.70
CA GLU A 504 7.39 17.05 -10.56
C GLU A 504 8.42 17.87 -9.78
N LEU A 505 9.27 18.64 -10.48
CA LEU A 505 10.23 19.54 -9.85
C LEU A 505 9.53 20.63 -9.00
N TYR A 506 8.45 21.20 -9.51
CA TYR A 506 7.62 22.16 -8.79
C TYR A 506 7.03 21.55 -7.51
N LEU A 507 6.41 20.39 -7.64
CA LEU A 507 5.77 19.68 -6.54
C LEU A 507 6.77 19.30 -5.46
N GLU A 508 7.96 18.87 -5.86
CA GLU A 508 9.01 18.49 -4.92
C GLU A 508 9.60 19.71 -4.18
N ILE A 509 9.80 20.83 -4.87
CA ILE A 509 10.20 22.10 -4.25
C ILE A 509 9.11 22.58 -3.29
N LEU A 510 7.83 22.54 -3.72
CA LEU A 510 6.70 22.98 -2.93
C LEU A 510 6.59 22.18 -1.61
N SER A 511 6.88 20.89 -1.67
CA SER A 511 6.87 20.01 -0.50
C SER A 511 7.83 20.46 0.61
N ARG A 512 8.93 21.13 0.26
CA ARG A 512 9.92 21.64 1.23
C ARG A 512 9.42 22.89 1.97
N TYR A 513 8.60 23.72 1.32
CA TYR A 513 8.07 24.94 1.94
C TYR A 513 6.75 24.69 2.70
N TYR A 514 5.88 23.87 2.14
CA TYR A 514 4.49 23.70 2.62
C TYR A 514 4.18 22.27 3.09
N GLY A 515 5.21 21.40 3.15
CA GLY A 515 5.05 20.02 3.54
C GLY A 515 4.22 19.19 2.54
N GLN A 516 3.90 17.96 2.92
CA GLN A 516 3.12 17.04 2.07
C GLN A 516 1.72 17.55 1.74
N LYS A 517 1.08 18.27 2.66
CA LYS A 517 -0.25 18.85 2.42
C LYS A 517 -0.23 19.90 1.31
N GLY A 518 0.83 20.70 1.25
CA GLY A 518 1.03 21.67 0.18
C GLY A 518 1.25 21.02 -1.19
N LYS A 519 2.06 19.95 -1.22
CA LYS A 519 2.29 19.14 -2.43
C LYS A 519 0.96 18.55 -2.92
N ILE A 520 0.22 17.82 -2.07
CA ILE A 520 -1.06 17.21 -2.44
C ILE A 520 -2.04 18.27 -2.99
N ARG A 521 -2.17 19.41 -2.32
CA ARG A 521 -3.05 20.48 -2.79
C ARG A 521 -2.71 20.98 -4.19
N ALA A 522 -1.44 21.06 -4.53
CA ALA A 522 -1.01 21.48 -5.86
C ALA A 522 -1.27 20.39 -6.90
N GLU A 523 -0.99 19.12 -6.57
CA GLU A 523 -1.27 17.97 -7.44
C GLU A 523 -2.74 17.87 -7.83
N LEU A 524 -3.67 18.12 -6.90
CA LEU A 524 -5.12 18.03 -7.15
C LEU A 524 -5.61 18.95 -8.27
N ALA A 525 -4.90 20.04 -8.55
CA ALA A 525 -5.28 20.99 -9.59
C ALA A 525 -5.06 20.43 -11.02
N THR A 526 -4.10 19.54 -11.19
CA THR A 526 -3.69 18.97 -12.49
C THR A 526 -4.02 17.48 -12.63
N ASP A 527 -4.33 16.79 -11.52
CA ASP A 527 -4.60 15.36 -11.47
C ASP A 527 -5.78 14.96 -12.38
N PRO A 528 -5.59 14.12 -13.42
CA PRO A 528 -6.62 13.79 -14.39
C PRO A 528 -7.79 12.99 -13.78
N ASP A 529 -7.54 12.14 -12.78
CA ASP A 529 -8.59 11.38 -12.10
C ASP A 529 -9.49 12.33 -11.29
N VAL A 530 -8.87 13.27 -10.56
CA VAL A 530 -9.58 14.29 -9.78
C VAL A 530 -10.38 15.23 -10.70
N GLN A 531 -9.79 15.68 -11.80
CA GLN A 531 -10.46 16.53 -12.77
C GLN A 531 -11.64 15.80 -13.46
N SER A 532 -11.50 14.49 -13.71
CA SER A 532 -12.60 13.66 -14.20
C SER A 532 -13.73 13.54 -13.17
N ALA A 533 -13.38 13.35 -11.90
CA ALA A 533 -14.35 13.26 -10.80
C ALA A 533 -15.12 14.59 -10.62
N VAL A 534 -14.42 15.73 -10.64
CA VAL A 534 -15.04 17.05 -10.58
C VAL A 534 -16.05 17.23 -11.72
N LYS A 535 -15.65 16.94 -12.98
CA LYS A 535 -16.55 17.04 -14.15
C LYS A 535 -17.78 16.15 -14.05
N VAL A 536 -17.68 14.99 -13.41
CA VAL A 536 -18.81 14.08 -13.22
C VAL A 536 -19.73 14.61 -12.12
N LEU A 537 -19.18 15.08 -11.01
CA LEU A 537 -19.94 15.60 -9.87
C LEU A 537 -20.60 16.96 -10.16
N ASP A 538 -20.04 17.75 -11.08
CA ASP A 538 -20.64 19.00 -11.55
C ASP A 538 -21.79 18.77 -12.54
N ASN A 539 -21.85 17.63 -13.19
CA ASN A 539 -22.88 17.29 -14.17
C ASN A 539 -23.83 16.22 -13.62
N HIS A 540 -24.90 16.66 -12.95
CA HIS A 540 -25.89 15.77 -12.34
C HIS A 540 -26.51 14.78 -13.33
N GLU A 541 -26.84 15.19 -14.56
CA GLU A 541 -27.41 14.30 -15.57
C GLU A 541 -26.42 13.17 -15.95
N LYS A 542 -25.14 13.50 -16.09
CA LYS A 542 -24.10 12.51 -16.36
C LYS A 542 -23.90 11.58 -15.19
N TYR A 543 -23.89 12.12 -13.95
CA TYR A 543 -23.74 11.35 -12.72
C TYR A 543 -24.88 10.34 -12.59
N ASP A 544 -26.14 10.81 -12.69
CA ASP A 544 -27.33 9.98 -12.58
C ASP A 544 -27.39 8.92 -13.70
N ARG A 545 -26.99 9.26 -14.94
CA ARG A 545 -26.93 8.32 -16.04
C ARG A 545 -25.93 7.17 -15.82
N ILE A 546 -24.80 7.45 -15.16
CA ILE A 546 -23.80 6.41 -14.83
C ILE A 546 -24.36 5.45 -13.78
N LEU A 547 -25.10 5.96 -12.79
CA LEU A 547 -25.68 5.16 -11.70
C LEU A 547 -27.07 4.57 -12.03
N ALA A 548 -27.70 5.00 -13.13
CA ALA A 548 -28.97 4.46 -13.57
C ALA A 548 -28.82 3.12 -14.27
N VAL A 549 -29.88 2.34 -14.27
CA VAL A 549 -29.96 1.10 -15.06
C VAL A 549 -29.72 1.42 -16.53
N LYS A 550 -28.81 0.69 -17.17
CA LYS A 550 -28.76 0.64 -18.64
C LYS A 550 -29.99 -0.14 -19.10
N ASN A 551 -31.03 0.57 -19.57
CA ASN A 551 -32.14 -0.04 -20.31
C ASN A 551 -31.63 -0.71 -21.58
#